data_38b2006683dabef2f0a81cc92d1c4cf6
#
_entry.id   38b2006683dabef2f0a81cc92d1c4cf6
#
_cell.length_a   1.000
_cell.length_b   1.000
_cell.length_c   1.000
_cell.angle_alpha   90.00
_cell.angle_beta   90.00
_cell.angle_gamma   90.00
#
_symmetry.space_group_name_H-M   'P 1'
#
loop_
_entity.id
_entity.type
_entity.pdbx_description
1 polymer ?
#
loop_
_entity_poly.entity_id
_entity_poly.type
_entity_poly.pdbx_seq_one_letter_code
_entity_poly.pdbx_strand_id
1 'polypeptide(L)'
;IEIKISTPTLPATSAPTQATKSETETQPTEQAQPVDYLNLTYKVNDIDVTLVDGRSEVEAAPGSSTKILTQYFGNEAAGDLNGDGKQDVIFLLTQSEGGSGTFFYVVAALSTENGYVGSNAIVLGDRIAPQSTSIEGQLVNVTYVDRKPGEPFSAEPTVGMSKVLQVKDNQLVEVTQP
;
A
#
# COMPACT_ATOMS: atom_id res chain seq x y z
N ILE A 1 75.52 4.04 46.03
CA ILE A 1 76.53 4.35 45.03
C ILE A 1 75.91 4.30 43.67
N GLU A 2 75.62 5.48 43.23
CA GLU A 2 75.88 6.17 41.96
C GLU A 2 75.33 5.54 40.70
N ILE A 3 74.28 6.17 40.21
CA ILE A 3 74.22 7.20 39.17
C ILE A 3 74.85 6.75 37.84
N LYS A 4 74.05 6.68 36.79
CA LYS A 4 74.21 7.59 35.65
C LYS A 4 73.03 7.49 34.68
N ILE A 5 72.46 8.63 34.54
CA ILE A 5 71.62 9.10 33.45
C ILE A 5 72.37 9.05 32.11
N SER A 6 71.71 8.66 31.06
CA SER A 6 71.99 9.22 29.74
C SER A 6 70.83 8.89 28.81
N THR A 7 70.04 9.87 28.53
CA THR A 7 69.42 10.08 27.21
C THR A 7 70.50 10.43 26.20
N PRO A 8 70.42 10.06 24.93
CA PRO A 8 69.74 10.97 24.00
C PRO A 8 69.12 10.34 22.74
N THR A 9 68.24 11.11 22.17
CA THR A 9 68.16 11.52 20.76
C THR A 9 67.45 10.58 19.80
N LEU A 10 66.29 11.05 19.41
CA LEU A 10 65.64 10.82 18.09
C LEU A 10 66.58 11.07 16.90
N PRO A 11 66.33 10.42 15.78
CA PRO A 11 65.68 11.20 14.72
C PRO A 11 64.46 10.55 14.07
N ALA A 12 63.58 11.43 13.63
CA ALA A 12 62.47 11.18 12.78
C ALA A 12 62.87 10.73 11.38
N THR A 13 62.09 9.81 10.81
CA THR A 13 61.90 9.79 9.36
C THR A 13 60.50 9.26 9.07
N SER A 14 59.73 10.11 8.55
CA SER A 14 58.40 9.94 8.00
C SER A 14 58.41 9.09 6.74
N ALA A 15 57.55 8.11 6.66
CA ALA A 15 57.05 7.58 5.38
C ALA A 15 55.52 7.52 5.43
N PRO A 16 54.82 7.97 4.40
CA PRO A 16 53.36 8.03 4.43
C PRO A 16 52.79 6.64 4.18
N THR A 17 52.07 6.12 5.12
CA THR A 17 51.18 4.97 4.92
C THR A 17 50.02 5.43 4.06
N GLN A 18 49.96 4.93 2.84
CA GLN A 18 48.81 5.06 1.96
C GLN A 18 47.56 4.48 2.66
N ALA A 19 46.62 5.33 2.95
CA ALA A 19 45.27 4.91 3.30
C ALA A 19 44.66 4.24 2.07
N THR A 20 44.49 2.95 2.16
CA THR A 20 43.64 2.18 1.23
C THR A 20 42.22 2.67 1.42
N LYS A 21 41.75 3.45 0.47
CA LYS A 21 40.37 3.89 0.36
C LYS A 21 39.54 2.65 0.02
N SER A 22 38.85 2.08 1.01
CA SER A 22 37.75 1.16 0.75
C SER A 22 36.69 1.98 0.02
N GLU A 23 36.62 1.82 -1.27
CA GLU A 23 35.43 2.16 -2.03
C GLU A 23 34.34 1.19 -1.60
N THR A 24 33.47 1.65 -0.70
CA THR A 24 32.17 1.07 -0.53
C THR A 24 31.43 1.34 -1.83
N GLU A 25 31.34 0.32 -2.68
CA GLU A 25 30.40 0.30 -3.78
C GLU A 25 29.01 0.53 -3.18
N THR A 26 28.54 1.77 -3.28
CA THR A 26 27.15 2.11 -3.08
C THR A 26 26.42 1.47 -4.26
N GLN A 27 25.81 0.30 -4.02
CA GLN A 27 24.79 -0.22 -4.94
C GLN A 27 23.85 0.94 -5.26
N PRO A 28 23.52 1.16 -6.53
CA PRO A 28 22.48 2.09 -6.88
C PRO A 28 21.21 1.58 -6.19
N THR A 29 20.73 2.31 -5.21
CA THR A 29 19.37 2.16 -4.72
C THR A 29 18.51 2.38 -5.96
N GLU A 30 17.95 1.31 -6.49
CA GLU A 30 16.90 1.38 -7.50
C GLU A 30 15.87 2.36 -6.97
N GLN A 31 15.86 3.58 -7.52
CA GLN A 31 14.84 4.57 -7.20
C GLN A 31 13.53 3.94 -7.62
N ALA A 32 12.80 3.46 -6.63
CA ALA A 32 11.42 3.05 -6.84
C ALA A 32 10.72 4.21 -7.56
N GLN A 33 10.32 3.97 -8.80
CA GLN A 33 9.46 4.89 -9.55
C GLN A 33 8.29 5.20 -8.64
N PRO A 34 7.87 6.47 -8.51
CA PRO A 34 6.70 6.78 -7.71
C PRO A 34 5.56 5.90 -8.21
N VAL A 35 5.08 5.07 -7.31
CA VAL A 35 3.98 4.13 -7.60
C VAL A 35 2.74 4.95 -7.86
N ASP A 36 2.34 5.04 -9.11
CA ASP A 36 1.20 5.86 -9.50
C ASP A 36 -0.11 5.05 -9.47
N TYR A 37 -0.32 4.27 -8.39
CA TYR A 37 -1.56 3.54 -8.16
C TYR A 37 -2.78 4.46 -7.96
N LEU A 38 -2.55 5.76 -7.78
CA LEU A 38 -3.60 6.78 -7.71
C LEU A 38 -4.06 7.27 -9.10
N ASN A 39 -3.40 6.84 -10.18
CA ASN A 39 -3.73 7.16 -11.56
C ASN A 39 -3.93 5.88 -12.40
N LEU A 40 -4.67 4.92 -11.85
CA LEU A 40 -4.98 3.65 -12.50
C LEU A 40 -6.48 3.42 -12.64
N THR A 41 -6.83 2.47 -13.50
CA THR A 41 -8.20 1.97 -13.63
C THR A 41 -8.39 0.73 -12.77
N TYR A 42 -9.41 0.75 -11.93
CA TYR A 42 -9.89 -0.35 -11.08
C TYR A 42 -11.29 -0.76 -11.52
N LYS A 43 -11.64 -2.03 -11.32
CA LYS A 43 -12.98 -2.51 -11.63
C LYS A 43 -13.84 -2.51 -10.36
N VAL A 44 -14.73 -1.54 -10.22
CA VAL A 44 -15.65 -1.40 -9.09
C VAL A 44 -17.07 -1.75 -9.53
N ASN A 45 -17.70 -2.75 -8.93
CA ASN A 45 -19.02 -3.25 -9.30
C ASN A 45 -19.12 -3.56 -10.83
N ASP A 46 -18.10 -4.24 -11.38
CA ASP A 46 -17.95 -4.56 -12.82
C ASP A 46 -17.84 -3.35 -13.77
N ILE A 47 -17.68 -2.15 -13.23
CA ILE A 47 -17.48 -0.91 -13.98
C ILE A 47 -16.02 -0.48 -13.86
N ASP A 48 -15.41 -0.11 -14.97
CA ASP A 48 -14.05 0.44 -14.99
C ASP A 48 -14.07 1.89 -14.46
N VAL A 49 -13.35 2.09 -13.35
CA VAL A 49 -13.21 3.38 -12.67
C VAL A 49 -11.75 3.82 -12.77
N THR A 50 -11.49 4.85 -13.56
CA THR A 50 -10.16 5.44 -13.68
C THR A 50 -9.99 6.55 -12.67
N LEU A 51 -9.01 6.39 -11.79
CA LEU A 51 -8.60 7.43 -10.85
C LEU A 51 -7.64 8.40 -11.52
N VAL A 52 -7.77 9.66 -11.18
CA VAL A 52 -6.79 10.73 -11.43
C VAL A 52 -6.48 11.38 -10.09
N ASP A 53 -5.22 11.31 -9.68
CA ASP A 53 -4.77 11.77 -8.35
C ASP A 53 -5.64 11.18 -7.21
N GLY A 54 -5.96 9.89 -7.33
CA GLY A 54 -6.75 9.17 -6.33
C GLY A 54 -8.25 9.45 -6.36
N ARG A 55 -8.77 10.11 -7.39
CA ARG A 55 -10.18 10.52 -7.49
C ARG A 55 -10.77 10.21 -8.86
N SER A 56 -12.00 9.77 -8.89
CA SER A 56 -12.84 9.66 -10.08
C SER A 56 -14.21 10.25 -9.78
N GLU A 57 -14.73 11.07 -10.71
CA GLU A 57 -16.08 11.62 -10.62
C GLU A 57 -16.76 11.50 -11.99
N VAL A 58 -17.81 10.71 -12.04
CA VAL A 58 -18.55 10.44 -13.27
C VAL A 58 -20.05 10.67 -13.05
N GLU A 59 -20.79 10.94 -14.12
CA GLU A 59 -22.26 11.02 -14.04
C GLU A 59 -22.86 9.65 -13.72
N ALA A 60 -23.82 9.61 -12.80
CA ALA A 60 -24.52 8.36 -12.45
C ALA A 60 -25.32 7.78 -13.63
N ALA A 61 -25.75 8.64 -14.56
CA ALA A 61 -26.33 8.31 -15.86
C ALA A 61 -26.06 9.47 -16.82
N PRO A 62 -26.05 9.24 -18.14
CA PRO A 62 -25.86 10.30 -19.12
C PRO A 62 -26.83 11.47 -18.90
N GLY A 63 -26.29 12.69 -18.68
CA GLY A 63 -27.05 13.91 -18.41
C GLY A 63 -27.59 14.04 -16.98
N SER A 64 -27.23 13.14 -16.06
CA SER A 64 -27.60 13.24 -14.65
C SER A 64 -26.79 14.31 -13.94
N SER A 65 -27.45 15.08 -13.06
CA SER A 65 -26.76 15.96 -12.11
C SER A 65 -26.14 15.18 -10.95
N THR A 66 -26.58 13.94 -10.71
CA THR A 66 -26.02 13.06 -9.70
C THR A 66 -24.68 12.52 -10.20
N LYS A 67 -23.66 12.62 -9.35
CA LYS A 67 -22.32 12.11 -9.62
C LYS A 67 -22.02 10.89 -8.76
N ILE A 68 -21.31 9.92 -9.35
CA ILE A 68 -20.63 8.87 -8.61
C ILE A 68 -19.22 9.37 -8.35
N LEU A 69 -18.88 9.44 -7.08
CA LEU A 69 -17.56 9.86 -6.62
C LEU A 69 -16.83 8.67 -6.03
N THR A 70 -15.70 8.28 -6.64
CA THR A 70 -14.78 7.27 -6.10
C THR A 70 -13.49 7.95 -5.68
N GLN A 71 -13.02 7.65 -4.47
CA GLN A 71 -11.83 8.29 -3.90
C GLN A 71 -10.94 7.29 -3.18
N TYR A 72 -9.63 7.53 -3.28
CA TYR A 72 -8.63 6.90 -2.42
C TYR A 72 -8.94 7.22 -0.95
N PHE A 73 -8.95 6.19 -0.10
CA PHE A 73 -9.18 6.34 1.34
C PHE A 73 -7.88 6.15 2.13
N GLY A 74 -6.96 5.32 1.65
CA GLY A 74 -5.77 4.92 2.38
C GLY A 74 -5.88 3.51 2.96
N ASN A 75 -5.43 3.33 4.20
CA ASN A 75 -5.35 2.03 4.89
C ASN A 75 -4.57 1.00 4.08
N GLU A 76 -3.44 1.44 3.52
CA GLU A 76 -2.64 0.69 2.56
C GLU A 76 -1.67 -0.28 3.23
N ALA A 77 -1.34 -1.35 2.51
CA ALA A 77 -0.23 -2.24 2.79
C ALA A 77 0.48 -2.59 1.48
N ALA A 78 1.79 -2.83 1.55
CA ALA A 78 2.62 -3.16 0.41
C ALA A 78 3.33 -4.50 0.62
N GLY A 79 3.35 -5.34 -0.41
CA GLY A 79 3.98 -6.67 -0.39
C GLY A 79 3.79 -7.38 -1.72
N ASP A 80 4.37 -8.55 -1.87
CA ASP A 80 4.21 -9.40 -3.05
C ASP A 80 2.90 -10.22 -2.91
N LEU A 81 1.85 -9.77 -3.58
CA LEU A 81 0.51 -10.36 -3.47
C LEU A 81 0.28 -11.54 -4.43
N ASN A 82 1.03 -11.57 -5.54
CA ASN A 82 0.86 -12.56 -6.62
C ASN A 82 2.01 -13.58 -6.73
N GLY A 83 3.10 -13.39 -5.97
CA GLY A 83 4.25 -14.29 -5.94
C GLY A 83 5.25 -14.05 -7.07
N ASP A 84 5.26 -12.88 -7.71
CA ASP A 84 6.16 -12.54 -8.81
C ASP A 84 7.47 -11.87 -8.34
N GLY A 85 7.62 -11.65 -7.03
CA GLY A 85 8.78 -11.05 -6.40
C GLY A 85 8.81 -9.53 -6.47
N LYS A 86 7.77 -8.87 -6.98
CA LYS A 86 7.64 -7.41 -7.02
C LYS A 86 6.72 -6.92 -5.91
N GLN A 87 6.85 -5.65 -5.57
CA GLN A 87 6.03 -5.04 -4.56
C GLN A 87 4.72 -4.52 -5.17
N ASP A 88 3.62 -5.12 -4.75
CA ASP A 88 2.26 -4.69 -5.01
C ASP A 88 1.76 -3.78 -3.88
N VAL A 89 0.67 -3.05 -4.12
CA VAL A 89 0.02 -2.21 -3.11
C VAL A 89 -1.46 -2.57 -3.04
N ILE A 90 -1.97 -2.75 -1.83
CA ILE A 90 -3.39 -2.94 -1.54
C ILE A 90 -3.87 -1.78 -0.68
N PHE A 91 -5.07 -1.27 -0.95
CA PHE A 91 -5.62 -0.12 -0.24
C PHE A 91 -7.14 -0.05 -0.35
N LEU A 92 -7.74 0.91 0.34
CA LEU A 92 -9.18 1.13 0.31
C LEU A 92 -9.56 2.29 -0.62
N LEU A 93 -10.67 2.10 -1.31
CA LEU A 93 -11.43 3.16 -1.99
C LEU A 93 -12.75 3.39 -1.25
N THR A 94 -13.24 4.61 -1.32
CA THR A 94 -14.64 4.94 -0.99
C THR A 94 -15.40 5.31 -2.25
N GLN A 95 -16.68 4.94 -2.32
CA GLN A 95 -17.58 5.36 -3.39
C GLN A 95 -18.89 5.89 -2.81
N SER A 96 -19.32 7.05 -3.32
CA SER A 96 -20.62 7.67 -3.03
C SER A 96 -21.36 7.88 -4.34
N GLU A 97 -22.63 7.48 -4.38
CA GLU A 97 -23.48 7.53 -5.59
C GLU A 97 -24.51 8.67 -5.52
N GLY A 98 -24.17 9.77 -4.83
CA GLY A 98 -25.03 10.95 -4.68
C GLY A 98 -26.11 10.82 -3.61
N GLY A 99 -26.19 9.68 -2.91
CA GLY A 99 -27.01 9.46 -1.72
C GLY A 99 -26.22 9.69 -0.42
N SER A 100 -26.78 9.22 0.70
CA SER A 100 -26.11 9.29 2.01
C SER A 100 -25.17 8.11 2.30
N GLY A 101 -25.11 7.11 1.40
CA GLY A 101 -24.21 5.95 1.50
C GLY A 101 -22.77 6.31 1.12
N THR A 102 -21.82 5.67 1.81
CA THR A 102 -20.40 5.67 1.46
C THR A 102 -19.91 4.24 1.55
N PHE A 103 -19.74 3.62 0.41
CA PHE A 103 -19.29 2.25 0.30
C PHE A 103 -17.77 2.19 0.32
N PHE A 104 -17.24 1.22 1.05
CA PHE A 104 -15.81 0.95 1.14
C PHE A 104 -15.46 -0.30 0.34
N TYR A 105 -14.39 -0.21 -0.41
CA TYR A 105 -13.87 -1.29 -1.25
C TYR A 105 -12.38 -1.50 -1.03
N VAL A 106 -11.93 -2.73 -1.17
CA VAL A 106 -10.51 -3.08 -1.25
C VAL A 106 -10.13 -3.26 -2.71
N VAL A 107 -9.02 -2.68 -3.12
CA VAL A 107 -8.41 -2.86 -4.45
C VAL A 107 -6.91 -3.10 -4.31
N ALA A 108 -6.31 -3.73 -5.31
CA ALA A 108 -4.87 -3.90 -5.40
C ALA A 108 -4.33 -3.26 -6.70
N ALA A 109 -3.17 -2.64 -6.60
CA ALA A 109 -2.33 -2.26 -7.72
C ALA A 109 -1.20 -3.27 -7.82
N LEU A 110 -1.19 -4.06 -8.89
CA LEU A 110 -0.23 -5.13 -9.11
C LEU A 110 0.93 -4.63 -9.96
N SER A 111 2.13 -4.78 -9.47
CA SER A 111 3.36 -4.36 -10.14
C SER A 111 3.65 -5.26 -11.35
N THR A 112 3.99 -4.65 -12.47
CA THR A 112 4.38 -5.32 -13.71
C THR A 112 5.69 -4.75 -14.24
N GLU A 113 6.20 -5.25 -15.35
CA GLU A 113 7.38 -4.67 -16.00
C GLU A 113 7.11 -3.28 -16.59
N ASN A 114 5.86 -2.95 -16.86
CA ASN A 114 5.45 -1.71 -17.52
C ASN A 114 4.70 -0.75 -16.57
N GLY A 115 4.82 -0.92 -15.26
CA GLY A 115 4.11 -0.15 -14.26
C GLY A 115 3.10 -1.01 -13.49
N TYR A 116 1.95 -0.45 -13.13
CA TYR A 116 0.94 -1.12 -12.32
C TYR A 116 -0.34 -1.42 -13.10
N VAL A 117 -1.02 -2.48 -12.71
CA VAL A 117 -2.35 -2.85 -13.19
C VAL A 117 -3.30 -2.92 -12.01
N GLY A 118 -4.45 -2.25 -12.11
CA GLY A 118 -5.48 -2.27 -11.09
C GLY A 118 -6.30 -3.56 -11.12
N SER A 119 -6.67 -4.06 -9.95
CA SER A 119 -7.54 -5.22 -9.77
C SER A 119 -9.03 -4.86 -9.84
N ASN A 120 -9.89 -5.88 -9.69
CA ASN A 120 -11.27 -5.70 -9.25
C ASN A 120 -11.32 -5.25 -7.78
N ALA A 121 -12.44 -4.65 -7.41
CA ALA A 121 -12.74 -4.22 -6.05
C ALA A 121 -13.56 -5.28 -5.30
N ILE A 122 -13.24 -5.47 -4.02
CA ILE A 122 -14.04 -6.27 -3.08
C ILE A 122 -14.73 -5.32 -2.11
N VAL A 123 -16.06 -5.38 -2.05
CA VAL A 123 -16.83 -4.53 -1.13
C VAL A 123 -16.64 -4.97 0.32
N LEU A 124 -16.43 -4.00 1.21
CA LEU A 124 -16.42 -4.19 2.66
C LEU A 124 -17.77 -3.88 3.29
N GLY A 125 -18.41 -2.78 2.89
CA GLY A 125 -19.72 -2.37 3.40
C GLY A 125 -19.99 -0.88 3.23
N ASP A 126 -21.18 -0.45 3.69
CA ASP A 126 -21.60 0.96 3.71
C ASP A 126 -21.30 1.61 5.06
N ARG A 127 -20.56 2.72 5.05
CA ARG A 127 -20.23 3.51 6.25
C ARG A 127 -19.65 2.68 7.39
N ILE A 128 -18.78 1.74 7.04
CA ILE A 128 -18.00 0.95 8.00
C ILE A 128 -16.87 1.80 8.60
N ALA A 129 -16.22 1.30 9.65
CA ALA A 129 -15.02 1.91 10.22
C ALA A 129 -13.80 1.02 9.95
N PRO A 130 -12.99 1.31 8.91
CA PRO A 130 -11.78 0.57 8.61
C PRO A 130 -10.80 0.60 9.79
N GLN A 131 -10.10 -0.51 10.04
CA GLN A 131 -9.12 -0.63 11.11
C GLN A 131 -7.71 -0.85 10.57
N SER A 132 -7.46 -2.00 9.95
CA SER A 132 -6.12 -2.31 9.44
C SER A 132 -6.17 -3.16 8.18
N THR A 133 -5.14 -3.02 7.36
CA THR A 133 -4.82 -3.93 6.27
C THR A 133 -3.42 -4.50 6.52
N SER A 134 -3.28 -5.81 6.49
CA SER A 134 -2.00 -6.50 6.67
C SER A 134 -1.82 -7.59 5.61
N ILE A 135 -0.55 -7.89 5.31
CA ILE A 135 -0.16 -8.92 4.35
C ILE A 135 0.67 -9.98 5.10
N GLU A 136 0.26 -11.23 4.97
CA GLU A 136 0.99 -12.40 5.48
C GLU A 136 1.21 -13.40 4.34
N GLY A 137 2.43 -13.46 3.82
CA GLY A 137 2.71 -14.16 2.57
C GLY A 137 1.96 -13.49 1.41
N GLN A 138 1.08 -14.23 0.74
CA GLN A 138 0.20 -13.73 -0.34
C GLN A 138 -1.25 -13.50 0.13
N LEU A 139 -1.51 -13.65 1.42
CA LEU A 139 -2.82 -13.41 2.00
C LEU A 139 -2.90 -11.99 2.55
N VAL A 140 -3.98 -11.32 2.24
CA VAL A 140 -4.32 -10.00 2.75
C VAL A 140 -5.42 -10.15 3.78
N ASN A 141 -5.21 -9.61 4.97
CA ASN A 141 -6.24 -9.51 6.00
C ASN A 141 -6.67 -8.06 6.16
N VAL A 142 -7.95 -7.78 5.91
CA VAL A 142 -8.55 -6.45 6.09
C VAL A 142 -9.52 -6.51 7.25
N THR A 143 -9.28 -5.72 8.28
CA THR A 143 -10.14 -5.62 9.46
C THR A 143 -10.90 -4.30 9.49
N TYR A 144 -12.14 -4.34 9.90
CA TYR A 144 -13.01 -3.19 10.02
C TYR A 144 -14.10 -3.42 11.06
N VAL A 145 -14.82 -2.39 11.42
CA VAL A 145 -15.99 -2.48 12.31
C VAL A 145 -17.23 -2.12 11.52
N ASP A 146 -18.27 -2.94 11.66
CA ASP A 146 -19.57 -2.74 11.03
C ASP A 146 -20.70 -2.70 12.08
N ARG A 147 -21.91 -2.48 11.64
CA ARG A 147 -23.12 -2.51 12.47
C ARG A 147 -23.67 -3.93 12.57
N LYS A 148 -24.45 -4.18 13.61
CA LYS A 148 -25.24 -5.42 13.68
C LYS A 148 -26.28 -5.43 12.56
N PRO A 149 -26.62 -6.61 12.03
CA PRO A 149 -27.70 -6.73 11.07
C PRO A 149 -28.99 -6.09 11.58
N GLY A 150 -29.58 -5.20 10.77
CA GLY A 150 -30.82 -4.49 11.10
C GLY A 150 -30.68 -3.20 11.91
N GLU A 151 -29.48 -2.84 12.34
CA GLU A 151 -29.24 -1.53 12.95
C GLU A 151 -29.32 -0.40 11.90
N PRO A 152 -29.86 0.78 12.27
CA PRO A 152 -29.93 1.91 11.36
C PRO A 152 -28.52 2.42 11.01
N PHE A 153 -28.34 2.97 9.82
CA PHE A 153 -27.06 3.53 9.38
C PHE A 153 -26.58 4.74 10.19
N SER A 154 -27.41 5.31 11.04
CA SER A 154 -27.04 6.35 12.01
C SER A 154 -26.39 5.79 13.28
N ALA A 155 -26.49 4.47 13.52
CA ALA A 155 -25.80 3.83 14.63
C ALA A 155 -24.30 3.77 14.36
N GLU A 156 -23.51 3.84 15.40
CA GLU A 156 -22.06 3.64 15.29
C GLU A 156 -21.74 2.16 15.00
N PRO A 157 -20.74 1.86 14.15
CA PRO A 157 -20.25 0.51 13.96
C PRO A 157 -19.64 -0.04 15.25
N THR A 158 -20.04 -1.27 15.63
CA THR A 158 -19.61 -1.90 16.90
C THR A 158 -19.18 -3.36 16.75
N VAL A 159 -19.37 -3.95 15.57
CA VAL A 159 -19.07 -5.38 15.31
C VAL A 159 -17.75 -5.48 14.53
N GLY A 160 -16.75 -6.11 15.13
CA GLY A 160 -15.50 -6.40 14.44
C GLY A 160 -15.71 -7.40 13.30
N MET A 161 -15.23 -7.07 12.13
CA MET A 161 -15.28 -7.87 10.91
C MET A 161 -13.88 -8.02 10.32
N SER A 162 -13.67 -9.11 9.55
CA SER A 162 -12.47 -9.29 8.75
C SER A 162 -12.79 -9.97 7.43
N LYS A 163 -11.99 -9.64 6.40
CA LYS A 163 -11.96 -10.37 5.14
C LYS A 163 -10.53 -10.81 4.86
N VAL A 164 -10.37 -12.07 4.47
CA VAL A 164 -9.11 -12.59 3.97
C VAL A 164 -9.18 -12.67 2.46
N LEU A 165 -8.24 -12.03 1.79
CA LEU A 165 -8.20 -11.93 0.34
C LEU A 165 -6.89 -12.51 -0.18
N GLN A 166 -6.89 -12.92 -1.45
CA GLN A 166 -5.70 -13.29 -2.21
C GLN A 166 -5.83 -12.81 -3.65
N VAL A 167 -4.70 -12.68 -4.34
CA VAL A 167 -4.68 -12.40 -5.77
C VAL A 167 -4.65 -13.71 -6.54
N LYS A 168 -5.58 -13.86 -7.49
CA LYS A 168 -5.62 -14.94 -8.49
C LYS A 168 -5.91 -14.35 -9.86
N ASP A 169 -5.09 -14.69 -10.87
CA ASP A 169 -5.27 -14.19 -12.24
C ASP A 169 -5.46 -12.65 -12.31
N ASN A 170 -4.66 -11.92 -11.55
CA ASN A 170 -4.73 -10.47 -11.37
C ASN A 170 -6.05 -9.95 -10.77
N GLN A 171 -6.83 -10.81 -10.15
CA GLN A 171 -8.07 -10.47 -9.47
C GLN A 171 -7.97 -10.71 -7.97
N LEU A 172 -8.57 -9.82 -7.18
CA LEU A 172 -8.80 -10.07 -5.77
C LEU A 172 -9.96 -11.04 -5.60
N VAL A 173 -9.74 -12.09 -4.81
CA VAL A 173 -10.77 -13.05 -4.43
C VAL A 173 -10.80 -13.21 -2.91
N GLU A 174 -12.00 -13.35 -2.35
CA GLU A 174 -12.17 -13.61 -0.92
C GLU A 174 -11.88 -15.09 -0.64
N VAL A 175 -11.05 -15.34 0.37
CA VAL A 175 -10.74 -16.69 0.85
C VAL A 175 -11.67 -17.01 2.00
N THR A 176 -12.58 -17.94 1.79
CA THR A 176 -13.42 -18.48 2.87
C THR A 176 -12.51 -19.33 3.77
N GLN A 177 -12.32 -18.93 5.01
CA GLN A 177 -11.70 -19.81 6.01
C GLN A 177 -12.68 -20.92 6.38
N PRO A 178 -12.24 -22.16 6.45
CA PRO A 178 -13.08 -23.30 6.83
C PRO A 178 -13.55 -23.24 8.29
#